data_f289318611c5cac59cc8ff0cb374ed7b
#
_entry.id   f289318611c5cac59cc8ff0cb374ed7b
#
_cell.length_a   1.000
_cell.length_b   1.000
_cell.length_c   1.000
_cell.angle_alpha   90.00
_cell.angle_beta   90.00
_cell.angle_gamma   90.00
#
_symmetry.space_group_name_H-M   'P 1'
#
loop_
_entity.id
_entity.type
_entity.pdbx_description
1 polymer ?
#
loop_
_entity_poly.entity_id
_entity_poly.type
_entity_poly.pdbx_seq_one_letter_code
_entity_poly.pdbx_strand_id
1 'polypeptide(L)'
;MIQGRSFLQLPLTTKKGKVDTPHIDTDDKHFVMLYYVCDSDGDTIIYNEKVESKEYTVKKSVTPKQGRVVLFDGGLYHTAEQPTKDTRCVVNYNLV
;
A
#
# COMPACT_ATOMS: atom_id res chain seq x y z
N MET A 1 -5.20 18.87 -6.89
CA MET A 1 -4.31 18.96 -5.71
C MET A 1 -3.55 17.66 -5.52
N ILE A 2 -2.30 17.74 -5.15
CA ILE A 2 -1.45 16.56 -4.88
C ILE A 2 -1.06 16.60 -3.41
N GLN A 3 -1.30 15.52 -2.71
CA GLN A 3 -0.83 15.33 -1.34
C GLN A 3 0.18 14.19 -1.31
N GLY A 4 1.34 14.44 -0.74
CA GLY A 4 2.40 13.44 -0.63
C GLY A 4 2.72 13.11 0.82
N ARG A 5 2.96 11.84 1.09
CA ARG A 5 3.40 11.34 2.41
C ARG A 5 4.46 10.28 2.24
N SER A 6 5.44 10.29 3.14
CA SER A 6 6.46 9.25 3.19
C SER A 6 6.13 8.28 4.32
N PHE A 7 6.25 6.99 4.05
CA PHE A 7 6.05 5.94 5.05
C PHE A 7 7.30 5.10 5.17
N LEU A 8 7.75 4.91 6.40
CA LEU A 8 8.87 4.05 6.73
C LEU A 8 8.39 2.98 7.68
N GLN A 9 8.52 1.72 7.29
CA GLN A 9 8.19 0.57 8.14
C GLN A 9 9.45 -0.26 8.36
N LEU A 10 9.80 -0.45 9.64
CA LEU A 10 10.93 -1.29 10.02
C LEU A 10 10.52 -2.76 9.97
N PRO A 11 11.47 -3.66 9.70
CA PRO A 11 11.18 -5.10 9.72
C PRO A 11 10.73 -5.53 11.11
N LEU A 12 9.71 -6.40 11.14
CA LEU A 12 9.27 -7.04 12.38
C LEU A 12 9.63 -8.52 12.30
N THR A 13 10.12 -9.07 13.40
CA THR A 13 10.47 -10.48 13.50
C THR A 13 9.23 -11.37 13.65
N THR A 14 8.04 -10.79 13.51
CA THR A 14 6.79 -11.49 13.60
C THR A 14 6.45 -12.18 12.26
N LYS A 15 5.37 -12.89 12.28
CA LYS A 15 4.86 -13.71 11.21
C LYS A 15 4.80 -12.95 9.87
N LYS A 16 5.46 -13.47 8.85
CA LYS A 16 5.36 -12.95 7.49
C LYS A 16 3.90 -13.03 7.00
N GLY A 17 3.48 -12.04 6.24
CA GLY A 17 2.13 -11.98 5.70
C GLY A 17 1.13 -11.27 6.60
N LYS A 18 1.56 -10.80 7.76
CA LYS A 18 0.69 -9.95 8.59
C LYS A 18 0.44 -8.65 7.86
N VAL A 19 -0.83 -8.30 7.72
CA VAL A 19 -1.24 -7.08 7.03
C VAL A 19 -1.90 -6.12 8.00
N ASP A 20 -1.80 -4.84 7.70
CA ASP A 20 -2.55 -3.81 8.41
C ASP A 20 -4.01 -3.84 7.95
N THR A 21 -4.88 -3.16 8.68
CA THR A 21 -6.29 -3.07 8.32
C THR A 21 -6.45 -2.44 6.93
N PRO A 22 -7.21 -3.07 6.02
CA PRO A 22 -7.51 -2.45 4.74
C PRO A 22 -8.20 -1.11 4.89
N HIS A 23 -7.84 -0.14 4.06
CA HIS A 23 -8.35 1.23 4.16
C HIS A 23 -8.35 1.94 2.81
N ILE A 24 -9.01 3.10 2.78
CA ILE A 24 -8.83 4.11 1.75
C ILE A 24 -8.36 5.39 2.44
N ASP A 25 -7.64 6.24 1.71
CA ASP A 25 -7.03 7.44 2.32
C ASP A 25 -8.03 8.58 2.48
N THR A 26 -8.99 8.69 1.58
CA THR A 26 -10.02 9.74 1.61
C THR A 26 -11.24 9.26 0.84
N ASP A 27 -12.41 9.80 1.19
CA ASP A 27 -13.67 9.52 0.48
C ASP A 27 -13.77 10.28 -0.84
N ASP A 28 -12.95 11.32 -1.05
CA ASP A 28 -12.93 12.06 -2.29
C ASP A 28 -12.37 11.20 -3.43
N LYS A 29 -12.90 11.39 -4.62
CA LYS A 29 -12.40 10.69 -5.80
C LYS A 29 -10.94 11.05 -6.04
N HIS A 30 -10.06 10.05 -6.12
CA HIS A 30 -8.64 10.27 -6.30
C HIS A 30 -7.96 9.03 -6.86
N PHE A 31 -6.71 9.21 -7.29
CA PHE A 31 -5.81 8.10 -7.59
C PHE A 31 -4.69 8.07 -6.58
N VAL A 32 -4.22 6.87 -6.30
CA VAL A 32 -3.05 6.66 -5.43
C VAL A 32 -1.86 6.32 -6.31
N MET A 33 -0.76 7.05 -6.11
CA MET A 33 0.52 6.73 -6.73
C MET A 33 1.52 6.42 -5.62
N LEU A 34 2.09 5.23 -5.67
CA LEU A 34 3.13 4.81 -4.73
C LEU A 34 4.47 4.75 -5.44
N TYR A 35 5.47 5.39 -4.87
CA TYR A 35 6.86 5.29 -5.30
C TYR A 35 7.65 4.53 -4.24
N TYR A 36 8.26 3.42 -4.64
CA TYR A 36 9.05 2.60 -3.72
C TYR A 36 10.51 3.08 -3.71
N VAL A 37 10.97 3.50 -2.53
CA VAL A 37 12.31 4.04 -2.35
C VAL A 37 13.36 2.93 -2.32
N CYS A 38 12.98 1.75 -1.85
CA CYS A 38 13.88 0.60 -1.74
C CYS A 38 13.13 -0.71 -1.91
N ASP A 39 13.88 -1.79 -2.11
CA ASP A 39 13.32 -3.14 -2.14
C ASP A 39 12.85 -3.52 -0.75
N SER A 40 11.76 -4.29 -0.67
CA SER A 40 11.26 -4.82 0.60
C SER A 40 10.47 -6.10 0.36
N ASP A 41 10.30 -6.90 1.42
CA ASP A 41 9.45 -8.08 1.41
C ASP A 41 8.03 -7.79 1.91
N GLY A 42 7.72 -6.52 2.25
CA GLY A 42 6.37 -6.10 2.62
C GLY A 42 5.58 -5.62 1.41
N ASP A 43 4.75 -6.48 0.84
CA ASP A 43 3.99 -6.15 -0.37
C ASP A 43 2.86 -5.16 -0.11
N THR A 44 2.54 -4.35 -1.13
CA THR A 44 1.30 -3.58 -1.17
C THR A 44 0.21 -4.47 -1.73
N ILE A 45 -0.92 -4.56 -1.04
CA ILE A 45 -2.05 -5.38 -1.46
C ILE A 45 -3.22 -4.46 -1.80
N ILE A 46 -3.73 -4.59 -3.02
CA ILE A 46 -4.85 -3.82 -3.53
C ILE A 46 -6.02 -4.79 -3.68
N TYR A 47 -7.17 -4.41 -3.10
CA TYR A 47 -8.37 -5.23 -3.12
C TYR A 47 -9.36 -4.77 -4.19
N ASN A 48 -10.31 -5.63 -4.53
CA ASN A 48 -11.36 -5.30 -5.49
C ASN A 48 -12.45 -4.41 -4.88
N GLU A 49 -12.60 -4.45 -3.56
CA GLU A 49 -13.69 -3.79 -2.86
C GLU A 49 -13.47 -2.27 -2.78
N LYS A 50 -14.56 -1.51 -2.96
CA LYS A 50 -14.58 -0.05 -2.84
C LYS A 50 -15.38 0.41 -1.62
N VAL A 51 -15.86 -0.53 -0.82
CA VAL A 51 -16.60 -0.26 0.42
C VAL A 51 -16.05 -1.15 1.52
N GLU A 52 -16.20 -0.71 2.76
CA GLU A 52 -15.80 -1.51 3.89
C GLU A 52 -16.56 -2.85 3.88
N SER A 53 -15.83 -3.93 4.02
CA SER A 53 -16.36 -5.29 3.91
C SER A 53 -15.77 -6.18 4.99
N LYS A 54 -16.45 -7.28 5.29
CA LYS A 54 -15.93 -8.28 6.22
C LYS A 54 -14.80 -9.09 5.60
N GLU A 55 -14.87 -9.29 4.29
CA GLU A 55 -13.86 -10.01 3.52
C GLU A 55 -13.46 -9.16 2.32
N TYR A 56 -12.17 -9.17 2.01
CA TYR A 56 -11.61 -8.46 0.88
C TYR A 56 -10.97 -9.45 -0.07
N THR A 57 -11.21 -9.27 -1.37
CA THR A 57 -10.60 -10.11 -2.40
C THR A 57 -9.44 -9.37 -3.05
N VAL A 58 -8.31 -10.06 -3.19
CA VAL A 58 -7.08 -9.45 -3.73
C VAL A 58 -7.22 -9.23 -5.23
N LYS A 59 -7.07 -7.98 -5.65
CA LYS A 59 -6.97 -7.60 -7.05
C LYS A 59 -5.53 -7.71 -7.52
N LYS A 60 -4.59 -7.20 -6.73
CA LYS A 60 -3.17 -7.23 -7.07
C LYS A 60 -2.31 -7.10 -5.82
N SER A 61 -1.21 -7.83 -5.80
CA SER A 61 -0.15 -7.70 -4.80
C SER A 61 1.10 -7.20 -5.51
N VAL A 62 1.73 -6.17 -4.98
CA VAL A 62 2.90 -5.53 -5.59
C VAL A 62 4.06 -5.55 -4.61
N THR A 63 5.14 -6.21 -5.02
CA THR A 63 6.37 -6.25 -4.23
C THR A 63 7.14 -4.96 -4.42
N PRO A 64 7.56 -4.29 -3.34
CA PRO A 64 8.39 -3.10 -3.45
C PRO A 64 9.73 -3.40 -4.13
N LYS A 65 10.06 -2.59 -5.13
CA LYS A 65 11.35 -2.59 -5.80
C LYS A 65 11.79 -1.14 -5.96
N GLN A 66 13.05 -0.88 -5.70
CA GLN A 66 13.59 0.48 -5.82
C GLN A 66 13.24 1.10 -7.17
N GLY A 67 12.61 2.26 -7.15
CA GLY A 67 12.20 2.98 -8.34
C GLY A 67 10.88 2.52 -8.98
N ARG A 68 10.25 1.47 -8.46
CA ARG A 68 8.94 1.03 -8.97
C ARG A 68 7.86 2.02 -8.58
N VAL A 69 6.94 2.27 -9.51
CA VAL A 69 5.78 3.13 -9.30
C VAL A 69 4.51 2.32 -9.55
N VAL A 70 3.53 2.46 -8.67
CA VAL A 70 2.22 1.85 -8.82
C VAL A 70 1.17 2.94 -8.79
N LEU A 71 0.25 2.90 -9.74
CA LEU A 71 -0.87 3.85 -9.81
C LEU A 71 -2.18 3.05 -9.81
N PHE A 72 -3.08 3.40 -8.92
CA PHE A 72 -4.37 2.73 -8.83
C PHE A 72 -5.49 3.67 -8.35
N ASP A 73 -6.74 3.24 -8.58
CA ASP A 73 -7.93 3.97 -8.14
C ASP A 73 -7.95 4.04 -6.61
N GLY A 74 -7.96 5.25 -6.06
CA GLY A 74 -7.94 5.46 -4.63
C GLY A 74 -9.20 4.99 -3.90
N GLY A 75 -10.28 4.72 -4.63
CA GLY A 75 -11.49 4.13 -4.05
C GLY A 75 -11.34 2.66 -3.69
N LEU A 76 -10.33 1.97 -4.22
CA LEU A 76 -10.04 0.58 -3.88
C LEU A 76 -9.41 0.50 -2.49
N TYR A 77 -9.92 -0.40 -1.66
CA TYR A 77 -9.29 -0.67 -0.37
C TYR A 77 -7.93 -1.31 -0.60
N HIS A 78 -7.00 -0.96 0.22
CA HIS A 78 -5.61 -1.43 0.10
C HIS A 78 -4.94 -1.46 1.46
N THR A 79 -3.83 -2.19 1.53
CA THR A 79 -3.02 -2.30 2.74
C THR A 79 -1.60 -2.69 2.36
N ALA A 80 -0.77 -2.89 3.36
CA ALA A 80 0.60 -3.37 3.19
C ALA A 80 0.86 -4.52 4.14
N GLU A 81 1.62 -5.53 3.65
CA GLU A 81 2.17 -6.55 4.53
C GLU A 81 3.29 -5.94 5.35
N GLN A 82 3.43 -6.38 6.60
CA GLN A 82 4.54 -5.99 7.44
C GLN A 82 5.84 -6.60 6.88
N PRO A 83 6.89 -5.80 6.67
CA PRO A 83 8.17 -6.36 6.24
C PRO A 83 8.79 -7.17 7.37
N THR A 84 9.48 -8.25 7.02
CA THR A 84 10.14 -9.12 8.00
C THR A 84 11.67 -9.11 7.90
N LYS A 85 12.21 -8.75 6.75
CA LYS A 85 13.65 -8.74 6.48
C LYS A 85 14.18 -7.35 6.14
N ASP A 86 13.45 -6.62 5.32
CA ASP A 86 13.90 -5.35 4.76
C ASP A 86 12.99 -4.22 5.20
N THR A 87 13.57 -3.07 5.46
CA THR A 87 12.79 -1.87 5.72
C THR A 87 11.91 -1.54 4.52
N ARG A 88 10.65 -1.20 4.77
CA ARG A 88 9.73 -0.75 3.73
C ARG A 88 9.65 0.77 3.75
N CYS A 89 10.00 1.39 2.63
CA CYS A 89 9.96 2.85 2.50
C CYS A 89 9.25 3.22 1.20
N VAL A 90 8.14 3.92 1.32
CA VAL A 90 7.34 4.36 0.17
C VAL A 90 6.96 5.82 0.30
N VAL A 91 6.76 6.47 -0.84
CA VAL A 91 6.17 7.80 -0.90
C VAL A 91 4.79 7.63 -1.54
N ASN A 92 3.76 8.07 -0.83
CA ASN A 92 2.38 7.96 -1.28
C ASN A 92 1.90 9.33 -1.75
N TYR A 93 1.40 9.38 -2.98
CA TYR A 93 0.79 10.59 -3.54
C TYR A 93 -0.69 10.32 -3.79
N ASN A 94 -1.54 11.18 -3.25
CA ASN A 94 -2.97 11.19 -3.56
C ASN A 94 -3.22 12.29 -4.59
N LEU A 95 -3.63 11.87 -5.78
CA LEU A 95 -3.86 12.75 -6.93
C LEU A 95 -5.36 13.02 -7.05
N VAL A 96 -5.77 14.22 -6.75
CA VAL A 96 -7.17 14.64 -6.83
C VAL A 96 -7.41 15.67 -7.92
#